data_235c85ae96c00e8cfb8b4a0cd25ffa5c
#
_entry.id   235c85ae96c00e8cfb8b4a0cd25ffa5c
#
_cell.length_a   1.000
_cell.length_b   1.000
_cell.length_c   1.000
_cell.angle_alpha   90.00
_cell.angle_beta   90.00
_cell.angle_gamma   90.00
#
_symmetry.space_group_name_H-M   'P 1'
#
loop_
_entity.id
_entity.type
_entity.pdbx_description
1 polymer ?
#
loop_
_entity_poly.entity_id
_entity_poly.type
_entity_poly.pdbx_seq_one_letter_code
_entity_poly.pdbx_strand_id
1 'polypeptide(L)'
;MDKVLLIADDNKDIVDILKIYAQKEGYKTVCAYDGEQALKMQKEYNPVLILLDVMMLKINGYDVCRQIRQTSNVPIIMVTAKSEEADRILGLDIGADDYVVKPFSPREVLTRIKAVLRRVSDEGNDE
;
A
#
# COMPACT_ATOMS: atom_id res chain seq x y z
N MET A 1 12.73 1.40 -16.37
CA MET A 1 12.96 1.11 -14.97
C MET A 1 11.80 0.32 -14.37
N ASP A 2 12.13 -0.63 -13.55
CA ASP A 2 11.10 -1.49 -12.93
C ASP A 2 10.36 -0.74 -11.85
N LYS A 3 9.04 -0.78 -11.94
CA LYS A 3 8.18 -0.22 -10.90
C LYS A 3 7.81 -1.34 -9.93
N VAL A 4 8.27 -1.21 -8.69
CA VAL A 4 8.06 -2.22 -7.66
C VAL A 4 6.91 -1.79 -6.76
N LEU A 5 5.92 -2.66 -6.59
CA LEU A 5 4.86 -2.50 -5.59
C LEU A 5 5.19 -3.39 -4.39
N LEU A 6 5.03 -2.85 -3.20
CA LEU A 6 5.07 -3.64 -1.97
C LEU A 6 3.64 -3.97 -1.57
N ILE A 7 3.37 -5.25 -1.37
CA ILE A 7 2.05 -5.72 -0.92
C ILE A 7 2.24 -6.32 0.47
N ALA A 8 1.65 -5.66 1.47
CA ALA A 8 1.79 -6.06 2.88
C ALA A 8 0.44 -6.45 3.46
N ASP A 9 0.25 -7.73 3.73
CA ASP A 9 -0.97 -8.31 4.27
C ASP A 9 -0.63 -9.68 4.86
N ASP A 10 -1.20 -10.03 6.00
CA ASP A 10 -0.96 -11.34 6.59
C ASP A 10 -1.75 -12.47 5.91
N ASN A 11 -2.73 -12.12 5.11
CA ASN A 11 -3.53 -13.09 4.35
C ASN A 11 -2.85 -13.39 3.01
N LYS A 12 -2.26 -14.58 2.91
CA LYS A 12 -1.52 -14.96 1.73
C LYS A 12 -2.37 -14.99 0.45
N ASP A 13 -3.64 -15.36 0.57
CA ASP A 13 -4.52 -15.41 -0.60
C ASP A 13 -4.76 -14.02 -1.18
N ILE A 14 -4.90 -13.02 -0.32
CA ILE A 14 -5.05 -11.62 -0.76
C ILE A 14 -3.77 -11.14 -1.42
N VAL A 15 -2.61 -11.44 -0.82
CA VAL A 15 -1.32 -11.08 -1.42
C VAL A 15 -1.19 -11.70 -2.80
N ASP A 16 -1.52 -12.99 -2.93
CA ASP A 16 -1.38 -13.70 -4.20
C ASP A 16 -2.27 -13.10 -5.29
N ILE A 17 -3.52 -12.76 -4.97
CA ILE A 17 -4.42 -12.21 -6.00
C ILE A 17 -3.98 -10.80 -6.42
N LEU A 18 -3.58 -9.97 -5.48
CA LEU A 18 -3.08 -8.62 -5.81
C LEU A 18 -1.79 -8.69 -6.61
N LYS A 19 -0.92 -9.63 -6.27
CA LYS A 19 0.32 -9.86 -6.99
C LYS A 19 0.06 -10.22 -8.46
N ILE A 20 -0.87 -11.15 -8.70
CA ILE A 20 -1.22 -11.57 -10.06
C ILE A 20 -1.71 -10.39 -10.89
N TYR A 21 -2.63 -9.60 -10.35
CA TYR A 21 -3.18 -8.44 -11.06
C TYR A 21 -2.13 -7.36 -11.29
N ALA A 22 -1.30 -7.09 -10.30
CA ALA A 22 -0.23 -6.10 -10.43
C ALA A 22 0.79 -6.51 -11.49
N GLN A 23 1.18 -7.78 -11.51
CA GLN A 23 2.13 -8.27 -12.51
C GLN A 23 1.60 -8.19 -13.93
N LYS A 24 0.29 -8.42 -14.12
CA LYS A 24 -0.35 -8.25 -15.43
C LYS A 24 -0.25 -6.81 -15.93
N GLU A 25 -0.20 -5.84 -15.02
CA GLU A 25 -0.06 -4.43 -15.38
C GLU A 25 1.41 -4.00 -15.52
N GLY A 26 2.34 -4.93 -15.42
CA GLY A 26 3.76 -4.65 -15.63
C GLY A 26 4.54 -4.29 -14.38
N TYR A 27 3.93 -4.37 -13.20
CA TYR A 27 4.66 -4.09 -11.95
C TYR A 27 5.44 -5.32 -11.49
N LYS A 28 6.60 -5.08 -10.91
CA LYS A 28 7.25 -6.07 -10.08
C LYS A 28 6.65 -5.98 -8.67
N THR A 29 6.63 -7.08 -7.95
CA THR A 29 6.01 -7.11 -6.61
C THR A 29 6.97 -7.68 -5.59
N VAL A 30 6.96 -7.09 -4.40
CA VAL A 30 7.56 -7.68 -3.21
C VAL A 30 6.46 -7.80 -2.16
N CYS A 31 6.52 -8.84 -1.35
CA CYS A 31 5.43 -9.18 -0.44
C CYS A 31 5.93 -9.23 0.99
N ALA A 32 5.12 -8.69 1.92
CA ALA A 32 5.38 -8.74 3.34
C ALA A 32 4.13 -9.29 4.05
N TYR A 33 4.33 -10.10 5.08
CA TYR A 33 3.23 -10.79 5.75
C TYR A 33 3.05 -10.35 7.19
N ASP A 34 3.83 -9.40 7.65
CA ASP A 34 3.68 -8.72 8.93
C ASP A 34 4.28 -7.33 8.84
N GLY A 35 4.06 -6.53 9.89
CA GLY A 35 4.50 -5.12 9.86
C GLY A 35 6.01 -4.95 9.89
N GLU A 36 6.74 -5.85 10.55
CA GLU A 36 8.19 -5.80 10.58
C GLU A 36 8.78 -6.06 9.20
N GLN A 37 8.25 -7.07 8.50
CA GLN A 37 8.64 -7.34 7.11
C GLN A 37 8.31 -6.16 6.20
N ALA A 38 7.15 -5.52 6.40
CA ALA A 38 6.75 -4.38 5.58
C ALA A 38 7.77 -3.24 5.68
N LEU A 39 8.21 -2.92 6.89
CA LEU A 39 9.21 -1.87 7.09
C LEU A 39 10.54 -2.23 6.46
N LYS A 40 10.96 -3.49 6.62
CA LYS A 40 12.21 -3.98 6.03
C LYS A 40 12.17 -3.91 4.51
N MET A 41 11.08 -4.40 3.91
CA MET A 41 10.93 -4.43 2.45
C MET A 41 10.85 -3.01 1.87
N GLN A 42 10.21 -2.09 2.57
CA GLN A 42 10.12 -0.70 2.12
C GLN A 42 11.50 -0.08 2.00
N LYS A 43 12.37 -0.32 2.98
CA LYS A 43 13.73 0.23 2.94
C LYS A 43 14.60 -0.45 1.90
N GLU A 44 14.46 -1.77 1.77
CA GLU A 44 15.31 -2.57 0.88
C GLU A 44 14.98 -2.34 -0.59
N TYR A 45 13.70 -2.31 -0.94
CA TYR A 45 13.27 -2.27 -2.33
C TYR A 45 12.82 -0.91 -2.83
N ASN A 46 12.64 0.06 -1.95
CA ASN A 46 12.20 1.41 -2.32
C ASN A 46 11.03 1.39 -3.32
N PRO A 47 9.89 0.80 -2.94
CA PRO A 47 8.77 0.65 -3.88
C PRO A 47 8.19 1.99 -4.31
N VAL A 48 7.51 1.98 -5.46
CA VAL A 48 6.81 3.18 -5.95
C VAL A 48 5.49 3.40 -5.24
N LEU A 49 4.94 2.35 -4.64
CA LEU A 49 3.68 2.41 -3.90
C LEU A 49 3.58 1.18 -2.99
N ILE A 50 2.90 1.34 -1.86
CA ILE A 50 2.68 0.27 -0.88
C ILE A 50 1.18 0.03 -0.72
N LEU A 51 0.75 -1.23 -0.87
CA LEU A 51 -0.56 -1.68 -0.44
C LEU A 51 -0.38 -2.25 0.96
N LEU A 52 -1.12 -1.74 1.93
CA LEU A 52 -0.83 -1.99 3.35
C LEU A 52 -2.11 -2.32 4.12
N ASP A 53 -2.19 -3.52 4.67
CA ASP A 53 -3.28 -3.87 5.58
C ASP A 53 -3.02 -3.28 6.97
N VAL A 54 -4.08 -2.90 7.64
CA VAL A 54 -4.00 -2.41 9.03
C VAL A 54 -3.78 -3.57 10.00
N MET A 55 -4.47 -4.70 9.78
CA MET A 55 -4.52 -5.79 10.75
C MET A 55 -3.42 -6.79 10.50
N MET A 56 -2.20 -6.44 10.86
CA MET A 56 -1.04 -7.32 10.73
C MET A 56 -0.41 -7.58 12.09
N LEU A 57 0.30 -8.72 12.20
CA LEU A 57 1.05 -9.08 13.39
C LEU A 57 2.31 -8.22 13.53
N LYS A 58 2.86 -8.19 14.71
CA LYS A 58 4.08 -7.48 15.12
C LYS A 58 3.89 -5.98 15.16
N ILE A 59 3.64 -5.35 14.01
CA ILE A 59 3.37 -3.92 13.91
C ILE A 59 2.14 -3.78 13.02
N ASN A 60 1.09 -3.10 13.51
CA ASN A 60 -0.10 -2.90 12.68
C ASN A 60 0.16 -1.87 11.57
N GLY A 61 -0.72 -1.86 10.57
CA GLY A 61 -0.52 -1.01 9.40
C GLY A 61 -0.52 0.48 9.67
N TYR A 62 -1.26 0.96 10.67
CA TYR A 62 -1.22 2.37 11.05
C TYR A 62 0.16 2.75 11.55
N ASP A 63 0.77 1.93 12.40
CA ASP A 63 2.09 2.20 12.94
C ASP A 63 3.18 2.03 11.88
N VAL A 64 3.01 1.08 10.96
CA VAL A 64 3.92 0.97 9.80
C VAL A 64 3.90 2.26 9.00
N CYS A 65 2.70 2.78 8.70
CA CYS A 65 2.55 4.02 7.95
C CYS A 65 3.21 5.21 8.68
N ARG A 66 2.99 5.32 10.00
CA ARG A 66 3.61 6.39 10.80
C ARG A 66 5.14 6.33 10.70
N GLN A 67 5.71 5.15 10.82
CA GLN A 67 7.16 5.00 10.76
C GLN A 67 7.71 5.32 9.36
N ILE A 68 7.03 4.85 8.33
CA ILE A 68 7.44 5.16 6.95
C ILE A 68 7.40 6.67 6.70
N ARG A 69 6.36 7.35 7.19
CA ARG A 69 6.21 8.80 6.99
C ARG A 69 7.27 9.64 7.68
N GLN A 70 8.01 9.08 8.63
CA GLN A 70 9.13 9.79 9.24
C GLN A 70 10.27 10.04 8.24
N THR A 71 10.39 9.20 7.22
CA THR A 71 11.53 9.25 6.29
C THR A 71 11.14 9.20 4.82
N SER A 72 9.86 9.03 4.48
CA SER A 72 9.45 8.81 3.09
C SER A 72 8.05 9.33 2.83
N ASN A 73 7.85 9.85 1.62
CA ASN A 73 6.54 10.23 1.09
C ASN A 73 6.00 9.20 0.10
N VAL A 74 6.53 7.97 0.12
CA VAL A 74 6.07 6.93 -0.79
C VAL A 74 4.55 6.78 -0.71
N PRO A 75 3.84 6.70 -1.84
CA PRO A 75 2.39 6.50 -1.83
C PRO A 75 1.99 5.22 -1.08
N ILE A 76 0.99 5.34 -0.22
CA ILE A 76 0.45 4.22 0.57
C ILE A 76 -1.06 4.16 0.39
N ILE A 77 -1.56 3.00 0.00
CA ILE A 77 -2.99 2.70 -0.03
C ILE A 77 -3.27 1.65 1.03
N MET A 78 -4.14 1.97 2.00
CA MET A 78 -4.59 0.99 2.97
C MET A 78 -5.61 0.06 2.34
N VAL A 79 -5.46 -1.25 2.52
CA VAL A 79 -6.40 -2.26 2.00
C VAL A 79 -6.74 -3.19 3.15
N THR A 80 -7.90 -2.98 3.78
CA THR A 80 -8.16 -3.59 5.08
C THR A 80 -9.65 -3.87 5.31
N ALA A 81 -9.93 -4.80 6.24
CA ALA A 81 -11.28 -5.09 6.68
C ALA A 81 -11.83 -4.03 7.65
N LYS A 82 -11.00 -3.14 8.17
CA LYS A 82 -11.44 -2.07 9.06
C LYS A 82 -12.23 -1.04 8.28
N SER A 83 -13.55 -1.07 8.42
CA SER A 83 -14.48 -0.40 7.50
C SER A 83 -15.20 0.80 8.09
N GLU A 84 -14.99 1.10 9.37
CA GLU A 84 -15.68 2.22 9.99
C GLU A 84 -15.11 3.55 9.52
N GLU A 85 -15.94 4.57 9.54
CA GLU A 85 -15.51 5.91 9.14
C GLU A 85 -14.30 6.39 9.96
N ALA A 86 -14.31 6.12 11.26
CA ALA A 86 -13.19 6.50 12.13
C ALA A 86 -11.89 5.82 11.72
N ASP A 87 -11.95 4.56 11.30
CA ASP A 87 -10.77 3.83 10.83
C ASP A 87 -10.18 4.48 9.58
N ARG A 88 -11.04 4.83 8.64
CA ARG A 88 -10.62 5.44 7.37
C ARG A 88 -10.04 6.84 7.60
N ILE A 89 -10.70 7.64 8.43
CA ILE A 89 -10.22 8.97 8.76
C ILE A 89 -8.84 8.88 9.41
N LEU A 90 -8.66 7.95 10.35
CA LEU A 90 -7.37 7.75 11.01
C LEU A 90 -6.27 7.41 9.99
N GLY A 91 -6.55 6.45 9.09
CA GLY A 91 -5.57 6.06 8.08
C GLY A 91 -5.14 7.21 7.19
N LEU A 92 -6.10 8.00 6.72
CA LEU A 92 -5.81 9.14 5.86
C LEU A 92 -5.07 10.24 6.63
N ASP A 93 -5.47 10.50 7.88
CA ASP A 93 -4.80 11.51 8.72
C ASP A 93 -3.35 11.14 9.03
N ILE A 94 -3.06 9.86 9.21
CA ILE A 94 -1.71 9.37 9.46
C ILE A 94 -0.81 9.59 8.23
N GLY A 95 -1.39 9.57 7.05
CA GLY A 95 -0.64 9.82 5.83
C GLY A 95 -0.86 8.83 4.70
N ALA A 96 -1.89 7.98 4.79
CA ALA A 96 -2.26 7.14 3.65
C ALA A 96 -2.86 8.01 2.54
N ASP A 97 -2.62 7.64 1.31
CA ASP A 97 -3.10 8.37 0.13
C ASP A 97 -4.49 7.90 -0.30
N ASP A 98 -4.88 6.70 0.08
CA ASP A 98 -6.20 6.15 -0.20
C ASP A 98 -6.49 5.02 0.78
N TYR A 99 -7.75 4.60 0.83
CA TYR A 99 -8.22 3.60 1.79
C TYR A 99 -9.28 2.72 1.11
N VAL A 100 -9.00 1.44 0.99
CA VAL A 100 -9.89 0.47 0.34
C VAL A 100 -10.34 -0.56 1.36
N VAL A 101 -11.65 -0.80 1.42
CA VAL A 101 -12.24 -1.72 2.40
C VAL A 101 -12.46 -3.09 1.76
N LYS A 102 -12.07 -4.14 2.49
CA LYS A 102 -12.35 -5.52 2.09
C LYS A 102 -13.82 -5.86 2.36
N PRO A 103 -14.48 -6.68 1.53
CA PRO A 103 -13.95 -7.29 0.31
C PRO A 103 -13.84 -6.27 -0.83
N PHE A 104 -12.79 -6.39 -1.61
CA PHE A 104 -12.52 -5.46 -2.70
C PHE A 104 -12.51 -6.17 -4.05
N SER A 105 -12.63 -5.38 -5.12
CA SER A 105 -12.34 -5.86 -6.46
C SER A 105 -10.85 -5.63 -6.75
N PRO A 106 -10.08 -6.65 -7.17
CA PRO A 106 -8.68 -6.43 -7.53
C PRO A 106 -8.51 -5.37 -8.62
N ARG A 107 -9.45 -5.31 -9.55
CA ARG A 107 -9.42 -4.29 -10.62
C ARG A 107 -9.59 -2.89 -10.07
N GLU A 108 -10.44 -2.73 -9.06
CA GLU A 108 -10.60 -1.44 -8.38
C GLU A 108 -9.31 -1.01 -7.70
N VAL A 109 -8.64 -1.94 -7.02
CA VAL A 109 -7.36 -1.63 -6.37
C VAL A 109 -6.35 -1.15 -7.41
N LEU A 110 -6.24 -1.83 -8.54
CA LEU A 110 -5.34 -1.42 -9.62
C LEU A 110 -5.69 -0.04 -10.18
N THR A 111 -6.97 0.26 -10.32
CA THR A 111 -7.42 1.59 -10.77
C THR A 111 -6.99 2.67 -9.77
N ARG A 112 -7.11 2.39 -8.47
CA ARG A 112 -6.68 3.35 -7.44
C ARG A 112 -5.17 3.53 -7.43
N ILE A 113 -4.42 2.46 -7.64
CA ILE A 113 -2.95 2.55 -7.78
C ILE A 113 -2.60 3.52 -8.91
N LYS A 114 -3.22 3.33 -10.07
CA LYS A 114 -2.97 4.20 -11.23
C LYS A 114 -3.32 5.66 -10.93
N ALA A 115 -4.44 5.89 -10.25
CA ALA A 115 -4.88 7.24 -9.89
C ALA A 115 -3.90 7.91 -8.92
N VAL A 116 -3.44 7.19 -7.91
CA VAL A 116 -2.49 7.73 -6.93
C VAL A 116 -1.15 8.02 -7.60
N LEU A 117 -0.64 7.10 -8.40
CA LEU A 117 0.64 7.30 -9.09
C LEU A 117 0.59 8.46 -10.09
N ARG A 118 -0.55 8.66 -10.75
CA ARG A 118 -0.74 9.79 -11.66
C ARG A 118 -0.69 11.12 -10.90
N ARG A 119 -1.33 11.22 -9.73
CA ARG A 119 -1.28 12.43 -8.89
C ARG A 119 0.13 12.76 -8.46
N VAL A 120 0.88 11.76 -8.02
CA VAL A 120 2.27 11.95 -7.60
C VAL A 120 3.12 12.42 -8.77
N SER A 121 2.95 11.84 -9.95
CA SER A 121 3.66 12.25 -11.16
C SER A 121 3.33 13.69 -11.54
N ASP A 122 2.04 14.07 -11.52
CA ASP A 122 1.61 15.42 -11.84
C ASP A 122 2.17 16.44 -10.86
N GLU A 123 2.15 16.13 -9.56
CA GLU A 123 2.74 17.00 -8.53
C GLU A 123 4.25 17.16 -8.75
N GLY A 124 4.93 16.08 -9.14
CA GLY A 124 6.36 16.13 -9.44
C GLY A 124 6.69 16.95 -10.68
N ASN A 125 5.74 17.11 -11.58
CA ASN A 125 5.92 17.86 -12.83
C ASN A 125 5.51 19.33 -12.73
N ASP A 126 4.96 19.74 -11.61
CA ASP A 126 4.43 21.10 -11.42
C ASP A 126 5.48 22.12 -10.97
N GLU A 127 6.72 21.85 -11.21
CA GLU A 127 7.79 22.80 -10.87
C GLU A 127 8.01 23.90 -11.90
#